data_83aa4d31048cd1bbd09550faec870330
#
_entry.id   83aa4d31048cd1bbd09550faec870330
#
_cell.length_a   1.000
_cell.length_b   1.000
_cell.length_c   1.000
_cell.angle_alpha   90.00
_cell.angle_beta   90.00
_cell.angle_gamma   90.00
#
_symmetry.space_group_name_H-M   'P 1'
#
loop_
_entity.id
_entity.type
_entity.pdbx_description
1 polymer ?
#
loop_
_entity_poly.entity_id
_entity_poly.type
_entity_poly.pdbx_seq_one_letter_code
_entity_poly.pdbx_strand_id
1 'polypeptide(L)'
;YYHREVILPKLLPLLDLKSKDRLVDIGCGQGVLERMLPKECGYLGIDISPSLISIARKLRKSRSHEFLVSDLTKKLKIESSHSFSTAVAILSLQNMEAPDQAIDNVARLLGDQGRFFIVLNHPCFRIPRVSSWHYDEDKKLFSRKIDRYLSKMTIPIIAHPGKKHSESSISFHFPLSYWTQALSKHGFLIQSMEEWVSPKKSIGTRAKAENVSREEFPLFLLISCIKTYKS
;
A
#
# COMPACT_ATOMS: atom_id res chain seq x y z
N TYR A 1 -4.89 1.28 13.49
CA TYR A 1 -6.23 0.75 13.26
C TYR A 1 -6.34 0.10 11.87
N TYR A 2 -6.21 0.83 10.78
CA TYR A 2 -6.51 0.33 9.43
C TYR A 2 -5.66 -0.86 8.99
N HIS A 3 -4.37 -0.91 9.30
CA HIS A 3 -3.53 -2.08 9.00
C HIS A 3 -4.12 -3.34 9.65
N ARG A 4 -4.46 -3.26 10.94
CA ARG A 4 -4.91 -4.41 11.73
C ARG A 4 -6.36 -4.82 11.43
N GLU A 5 -7.27 -3.84 11.22
CA GLU A 5 -8.70 -4.10 11.13
C GLU A 5 -9.23 -4.21 9.68
N VAL A 6 -8.46 -3.73 8.70
CA VAL A 6 -8.91 -3.72 7.30
C VAL A 6 -7.93 -4.42 6.38
N ILE A 7 -6.66 -3.98 6.38
CA ILE A 7 -5.70 -4.38 5.35
C ILE A 7 -5.20 -5.81 5.59
N LEU A 8 -4.61 -6.07 6.76
CA LEU A 8 -3.99 -7.38 7.04
C LEU A 8 -4.99 -8.53 7.04
N PRO A 9 -6.21 -8.42 7.63
CA PRO A 9 -7.18 -9.50 7.58
C PRO A 9 -7.61 -9.91 6.17
N LYS A 10 -7.61 -8.96 5.22
CA LYS A 10 -7.96 -9.22 3.81
C LYS A 10 -6.75 -9.63 2.98
N LEU A 11 -5.59 -9.04 3.23
CA LEU A 11 -4.38 -9.29 2.45
C LEU A 11 -3.75 -10.67 2.77
N LEU A 12 -3.64 -11.04 4.04
CA LEU A 12 -2.94 -12.26 4.45
C LEU A 12 -3.49 -13.54 3.79
N PRO A 13 -4.82 -13.76 3.67
CA PRO A 13 -5.35 -14.90 2.95
C PRO A 13 -4.98 -14.91 1.46
N LEU A 14 -4.89 -13.74 0.82
CA LEU A 14 -4.53 -13.61 -0.60
C LEU A 14 -3.04 -13.90 -0.84
N LEU A 15 -2.18 -13.59 0.12
CA LEU A 15 -0.76 -13.91 0.03
C LEU A 15 -0.53 -15.43 -0.05
N ASP A 16 -1.33 -16.24 0.66
CA ASP A 16 -1.25 -17.71 0.69
C ASP A 16 0.18 -18.24 0.69
N LEU A 17 1.01 -17.72 1.60
CA LEU A 17 2.44 -18.01 1.67
C LEU A 17 2.70 -19.41 2.22
N LYS A 18 3.56 -20.15 1.53
CA LYS A 18 4.08 -21.44 1.95
C LYS A 18 5.46 -21.27 2.61
N SER A 19 5.91 -22.28 3.34
CA SER A 19 7.19 -22.25 4.08
C SER A 19 8.43 -22.00 3.21
N LYS A 20 8.37 -22.32 1.92
CA LYS A 20 9.46 -22.09 0.96
C LYS A 20 9.36 -20.75 0.22
N ASP A 21 8.27 -20.02 0.40
CA ASP A 21 8.09 -18.74 -0.26
C ASP A 21 9.05 -17.70 0.30
N ARG A 22 9.43 -16.75 -0.57
CA ARG A 22 10.21 -15.58 -0.21
C ARG A 22 9.43 -14.33 -0.56
N LEU A 23 9.18 -13.49 0.43
CA LEU A 23 8.43 -12.23 0.28
C LEU A 23 9.35 -11.03 0.40
N VAL A 24 9.21 -10.08 -0.52
CA VAL A 24 9.79 -8.73 -0.38
C VAL A 24 8.71 -7.71 -0.07
N ASP A 25 8.92 -6.91 0.98
CA ASP A 25 8.00 -5.87 1.47
C ASP A 25 8.55 -4.48 1.13
N ILE A 26 7.87 -3.79 0.23
CA ILE A 26 8.28 -2.53 -0.39
C ILE A 26 7.74 -1.34 0.41
N GLY A 27 8.64 -0.66 1.12
CA GLY A 27 8.28 0.36 2.10
C GLY A 27 7.69 -0.27 3.37
N CYS A 28 8.42 -1.22 3.94
CA CYS A 28 7.97 -2.06 5.05
C CYS A 28 7.76 -1.32 6.38
N GLY A 29 8.23 -0.07 6.48
CA GLY A 29 8.16 0.72 7.70
C GLY A 29 8.79 -0.01 8.90
N GLN A 30 8.04 -0.09 9.99
CA GLN A 30 8.45 -0.81 11.20
C GLN A 30 8.16 -2.33 11.19
N GLY A 31 7.94 -2.93 10.00
CA GLY A 31 7.76 -4.37 9.84
C GLY A 31 6.44 -4.92 10.37
N VAL A 32 5.33 -4.20 10.16
CA VAL A 32 4.01 -4.64 10.67
C VAL A 32 3.57 -5.94 9.99
N LEU A 33 3.78 -6.07 8.68
CA LEU A 33 3.44 -7.28 7.93
C LEU A 33 4.29 -8.46 8.40
N GLU A 34 5.60 -8.28 8.55
CA GLU A 34 6.56 -9.34 8.95
C GLU A 34 6.09 -10.10 10.19
N ARG A 35 5.59 -9.39 11.19
CA ARG A 35 5.13 -10.00 12.45
C ARG A 35 3.91 -10.90 12.30
N MET A 36 3.20 -10.82 11.19
CA MET A 36 2.01 -11.64 10.89
C MET A 36 2.32 -12.85 10.00
N LEU A 37 3.53 -12.90 9.41
CA LEU A 37 3.93 -13.97 8.50
C LEU A 37 4.36 -15.24 9.22
N PRO A 38 4.33 -16.42 8.58
CA PRO A 38 5.00 -17.62 9.05
C PRO A 38 6.50 -17.35 9.26
N LYS A 39 7.10 -17.93 10.32
CA LYS A 39 8.54 -17.75 10.61
C LYS A 39 9.44 -18.42 9.58
N GLU A 40 8.91 -19.41 8.90
CA GLU A 40 9.61 -20.27 7.95
C GLU A 40 9.70 -19.68 6.54
N CYS A 41 8.86 -18.68 6.22
CA CYS A 41 8.96 -17.99 4.92
C CYS A 41 10.16 -17.05 4.93
N GLY A 42 10.85 -16.92 3.78
CA GLY A 42 11.88 -15.89 3.62
C GLY A 42 11.25 -14.50 3.56
N TYR A 43 11.88 -13.53 4.21
CA TYR A 43 11.37 -12.15 4.21
C TYR A 43 12.50 -11.13 4.07
N LEU A 44 12.27 -10.14 3.20
CA LEU A 44 13.10 -8.95 3.09
C LEU A 44 12.21 -7.71 3.13
N GLY A 45 12.33 -6.91 4.17
CA GLY A 45 11.69 -5.59 4.26
C GLY A 45 12.64 -4.49 3.80
N ILE A 46 12.17 -3.61 2.92
CA ILE A 46 12.95 -2.47 2.41
C ILE A 46 12.21 -1.17 2.74
N ASP A 47 12.92 -0.23 3.36
CA ASP A 47 12.39 1.11 3.64
C ASP A 47 13.51 2.15 3.58
N ILE A 48 13.17 3.38 3.23
CA ILE A 48 14.13 4.49 3.19
C ILE A 48 14.52 5.00 4.59
N SER A 49 13.67 4.77 5.59
CA SER A 49 13.82 5.31 6.95
C SER A 49 14.69 4.42 7.84
N PRO A 50 15.92 4.85 8.22
CA PRO A 50 16.76 4.08 9.14
C PRO A 50 16.11 3.87 10.51
N SER A 51 15.33 4.85 10.98
CA SER A 51 14.63 4.77 12.26
C SER A 51 13.55 3.69 12.27
N LEU A 52 12.74 3.61 11.21
CA LEU A 52 11.71 2.58 11.08
C LEU A 52 12.34 1.18 10.94
N ILE A 53 13.39 1.04 10.14
CA ILE A 53 14.15 -0.22 10.01
C ILE A 53 14.78 -0.65 11.34
N SER A 54 15.29 0.30 12.13
CA SER A 54 15.81 -0.03 13.48
C SER A 54 14.72 -0.62 14.37
N ILE A 55 13.50 -0.03 14.35
CA ILE A 55 12.34 -0.55 15.08
C ILE A 55 11.95 -1.95 14.55
N ALA A 56 11.88 -2.10 13.22
CA ALA A 56 11.53 -3.38 12.59
C ALA A 56 12.48 -4.50 13.00
N ARG A 57 13.81 -4.24 12.99
CA ARG A 57 14.83 -5.21 13.44
C ARG A 57 14.70 -5.60 14.90
N LYS A 58 14.32 -4.65 15.79
CA LYS A 58 14.08 -4.91 17.22
C LYS A 58 12.84 -5.77 17.46
N LEU A 59 11.79 -5.54 16.67
CA LEU A 59 10.47 -6.17 16.85
C LEU A 59 10.27 -7.40 15.95
N ARG A 60 11.25 -7.80 15.14
CA ARG A 60 11.12 -8.89 14.17
C ARG A 60 10.75 -10.21 14.84
N LYS A 61 9.89 -10.96 14.19
CA LYS A 61 9.38 -12.27 14.63
C LYS A 61 10.40 -13.39 14.42
N SER A 62 11.23 -13.30 13.37
CA SER A 62 12.24 -14.29 13.04
C SER A 62 13.61 -13.65 12.82
N ARG A 63 14.68 -14.33 13.32
CA ARG A 63 16.07 -13.85 13.08
C ARG A 63 16.52 -13.98 11.64
N SER A 64 15.88 -14.86 10.85
CA SER A 64 16.12 -15.05 9.42
C SER A 64 15.47 -14.00 8.53
N HIS A 65 14.56 -13.17 9.09
CA HIS A 65 13.94 -12.07 8.36
C HIS A 65 14.88 -10.87 8.30
N GLU A 66 15.07 -10.37 7.08
CA GLU A 66 16.04 -9.32 6.79
C GLU A 66 15.35 -7.97 6.59
N PHE A 67 16.09 -6.90 6.88
CA PHE A 67 15.63 -5.53 6.70
C PHE A 67 16.74 -4.67 6.12
N LEU A 68 16.44 -3.94 5.04
CA LEU A 68 17.37 -3.11 4.30
C LEU A 68 16.92 -1.64 4.31
N VAL A 69 17.84 -0.74 4.64
CA VAL A 69 17.62 0.69 4.42
C VAL A 69 18.01 1.00 2.98
N SER A 70 17.04 1.36 2.14
CA SER A 70 17.29 1.72 0.74
C SER A 70 16.20 2.60 0.16
N ASP A 71 16.57 3.47 -0.76
CA ASP A 71 15.68 4.31 -1.53
C ASP A 71 15.15 3.55 -2.76
N LEU A 72 13.91 3.15 -2.70
CA LEU A 72 13.23 2.39 -3.76
C LEU A 72 12.93 3.23 -5.03
N THR A 73 13.04 4.56 -4.95
CA THR A 73 12.93 5.44 -6.12
C THR A 73 14.19 5.46 -6.97
N LYS A 74 15.25 4.74 -6.52
CA LYS A 74 16.50 4.53 -7.23
C LYS A 74 16.68 3.06 -7.58
N LYS A 75 17.55 2.77 -8.54
CA LYS A 75 17.89 1.39 -8.89
C LYS A 75 18.53 0.67 -7.70
N LEU A 76 17.89 -0.39 -7.23
CA LEU A 76 18.43 -1.22 -6.15
C LEU A 76 19.70 -1.94 -6.60
N LYS A 77 20.69 -1.94 -5.70
CA LYS A 77 21.94 -2.73 -5.82
C LYS A 77 21.81 -3.97 -4.93
N ILE A 78 21.01 -4.92 -5.35
CA ILE A 78 20.82 -6.20 -4.65
C ILE A 78 21.19 -7.31 -5.65
N GLU A 79 22.08 -8.22 -5.26
CA GLU A 79 22.53 -9.35 -6.08
C GLU A 79 21.47 -10.45 -6.24
N SER A 80 20.47 -10.49 -5.37
CA SER A 80 19.41 -11.51 -5.34
C SER A 80 18.29 -11.23 -6.36
N SER A 81 18.64 -11.02 -7.63
CA SER A 81 17.64 -10.93 -8.72
C SER A 81 16.86 -12.25 -8.83
N HIS A 82 15.56 -12.14 -9.12
CA HIS A 82 14.65 -13.29 -9.36
C HIS A 82 14.53 -14.31 -8.21
N SER A 83 14.73 -13.88 -6.96
CA SER A 83 14.73 -14.79 -5.81
C SER A 83 13.45 -14.75 -4.96
N PHE A 84 12.52 -13.84 -5.25
CA PHE A 84 11.27 -13.70 -4.49
C PHE A 84 10.08 -14.24 -5.30
N SER A 85 9.20 -14.97 -4.61
CA SER A 85 7.92 -15.45 -5.18
C SER A 85 6.80 -14.43 -5.03
N THR A 86 6.91 -13.54 -4.05
CA THR A 86 5.86 -12.57 -3.71
C THR A 86 6.47 -11.23 -3.33
N ALA A 87 5.88 -10.15 -3.83
CA ALA A 87 6.15 -8.79 -3.42
C ALA A 87 4.88 -8.15 -2.86
N VAL A 88 5.04 -7.27 -1.88
CA VAL A 88 3.94 -6.51 -1.28
C VAL A 88 4.35 -5.05 -1.14
N ALA A 89 3.42 -4.14 -1.37
CA ALA A 89 3.56 -2.71 -1.08
C ALA A 89 2.29 -2.21 -0.37
N ILE A 90 2.36 -2.00 0.94
CA ILE A 90 1.20 -1.57 1.74
C ILE A 90 1.29 -0.09 2.04
N LEU A 91 0.47 0.72 1.40
CA LEU A 91 0.38 2.18 1.59
C LEU A 91 1.73 2.90 1.46
N SER A 92 2.66 2.34 0.69
CA SER A 92 4.03 2.83 0.54
C SER A 92 4.27 3.53 -0.81
N LEU A 93 3.82 2.95 -1.93
CA LEU A 93 4.09 3.49 -3.27
C LEU A 93 3.55 4.92 -3.47
N GLN A 94 2.44 5.25 -2.85
CA GLN A 94 1.85 6.58 -2.88
C GLN A 94 2.66 7.65 -2.12
N ASN A 95 3.68 7.24 -1.37
CA ASN A 95 4.59 8.13 -0.66
C ASN A 95 5.94 8.27 -1.39
N MET A 96 6.05 7.71 -2.59
CA MET A 96 7.23 7.78 -3.46
C MET A 96 6.96 8.73 -4.61
N GLU A 97 7.90 9.63 -4.89
CA GLU A 97 7.79 10.56 -6.02
C GLU A 97 7.87 9.85 -7.38
N ALA A 98 8.67 8.80 -7.44
CA ALA A 98 8.90 7.97 -8.62
C ALA A 98 8.54 6.49 -8.34
N PRO A 99 7.24 6.15 -8.15
CA PRO A 99 6.85 4.77 -7.86
C PRO A 99 7.08 3.82 -9.05
N ASP A 100 7.19 4.35 -10.26
CA ASP A 100 7.57 3.60 -11.48
C ASP A 100 8.93 2.89 -11.30
N GLN A 101 9.93 3.56 -10.71
CA GLN A 101 11.22 2.94 -10.41
C GLN A 101 11.12 1.86 -9.31
N ALA A 102 10.25 2.05 -8.33
CA ALA A 102 10.01 1.02 -7.33
C ALA A 102 9.36 -0.23 -7.94
N ILE A 103 8.43 -0.06 -8.88
CA ILE A 103 7.81 -1.15 -9.63
C ILE A 103 8.86 -1.89 -10.50
N ASP A 104 9.78 -1.16 -11.17
CA ASP A 104 10.91 -1.75 -11.89
C ASP A 104 11.81 -2.59 -10.96
N ASN A 105 12.11 -2.09 -9.79
CA ASN A 105 12.87 -2.84 -8.77
C ASN A 105 12.15 -4.14 -8.40
N VAL A 106 10.85 -4.09 -8.15
CA VAL A 106 10.05 -5.29 -7.85
C VAL A 106 10.08 -6.28 -9.00
N ALA A 107 9.93 -5.81 -10.25
CA ALA A 107 9.99 -6.68 -11.43
C ALA A 107 11.33 -7.43 -11.54
N ARG A 108 12.44 -6.81 -11.13
CA ARG A 108 13.76 -7.45 -11.10
C ARG A 108 13.96 -8.42 -9.94
N LEU A 109 13.35 -8.17 -8.80
CA LEU A 109 13.44 -9.03 -7.61
C LEU A 109 12.58 -10.27 -7.73
N LEU A 110 11.42 -10.19 -8.36
CA LEU A 110 10.50 -11.31 -8.52
C LEU A 110 11.01 -12.29 -9.58
N GLY A 111 10.86 -13.57 -9.28
CA GLY A 111 10.97 -14.66 -10.28
C GLY A 111 9.81 -14.63 -11.27
N ASP A 112 9.86 -15.52 -12.26
CA ASP A 112 8.79 -15.70 -13.22
C ASP A 112 7.51 -16.16 -12.50
N GLN A 113 6.35 -15.65 -12.96
CA GLN A 113 5.07 -15.85 -12.30
C GLN A 113 5.02 -15.33 -10.84
N GLY A 114 6.02 -14.53 -10.42
CA GLY A 114 6.02 -13.87 -9.11
C GLY A 114 4.83 -12.93 -8.96
N ARG A 115 4.22 -12.93 -7.78
CA ARG A 115 3.01 -12.17 -7.48
C ARG A 115 3.36 -10.82 -6.84
N PHE A 116 2.65 -9.77 -7.22
CA PHE A 116 2.80 -8.46 -6.62
C PHE A 116 1.46 -7.92 -6.12
N PHE A 117 1.37 -7.64 -4.83
CA PHE A 117 0.19 -7.09 -4.16
C PHE A 117 0.44 -5.65 -3.75
N ILE A 118 -0.39 -4.74 -4.21
CA ILE A 118 -0.27 -3.30 -3.96
C ILE A 118 -1.53 -2.83 -3.27
N VAL A 119 -1.39 -2.30 -2.05
CA VAL A 119 -2.49 -1.64 -1.32
C VAL A 119 -2.25 -0.14 -1.31
N LEU A 120 -3.19 0.61 -1.87
CA LEU A 120 -3.16 2.07 -1.96
C LEU A 120 -4.30 2.69 -1.15
N ASN A 121 -4.14 3.92 -0.66
CA ASN A 121 -5.30 4.77 -0.45
C ASN A 121 -6.08 4.83 -1.75
N HIS A 122 -7.41 4.70 -1.70
CA HIS A 122 -8.20 4.59 -2.93
C HIS A 122 -7.98 5.83 -3.81
N PRO A 123 -7.39 5.69 -5.02
CA PRO A 123 -6.96 6.83 -5.82
C PRO A 123 -8.14 7.68 -6.33
N CYS A 124 -9.35 7.09 -6.47
CA CYS A 124 -10.52 7.83 -6.91
C CYS A 124 -11.23 8.54 -5.75
N PHE A 125 -11.24 7.98 -4.55
CA PHE A 125 -12.10 8.48 -3.48
C PHE A 125 -11.35 9.05 -2.28
N ARG A 126 -10.07 8.72 -2.11
CA ARG A 126 -9.31 9.13 -0.94
C ARG A 126 -8.05 9.92 -1.30
N ILE A 127 -8.27 11.07 -1.94
CA ILE A 127 -7.20 11.99 -2.33
C ILE A 127 -7.07 13.07 -1.25
N PRO A 128 -5.97 13.14 -0.51
CA PRO A 128 -5.82 14.15 0.53
C PRO A 128 -6.01 15.57 -0.01
N ARG A 129 -6.68 16.43 0.75
CA ARG A 129 -6.97 17.84 0.46
C ARG A 129 -7.89 18.14 -0.73
N VAL A 130 -8.01 17.24 -1.72
CA VAL A 130 -8.85 17.47 -2.91
C VAL A 130 -10.03 16.51 -2.99
N SER A 131 -10.27 15.76 -1.93
CA SER A 131 -11.47 14.97 -1.75
C SER A 131 -12.08 15.21 -0.38
N SER A 132 -13.37 15.43 -0.32
CA SER A 132 -14.12 15.74 0.91
C SER A 132 -15.46 15.05 0.94
N TRP A 133 -16.07 14.99 2.13
CA TRP A 133 -17.44 14.58 2.31
C TRP A 133 -18.37 15.79 2.16
N HIS A 134 -19.47 15.60 1.45
CA HIS A 134 -20.58 16.53 1.38
C HIS A 134 -21.83 15.84 1.89
N TYR A 135 -22.54 16.46 2.84
CA TYR A 135 -23.82 15.98 3.33
C TYR A 135 -24.96 16.74 2.65
N ASP A 136 -25.86 16.02 2.00
CA ASP A 136 -27.07 16.54 1.40
C ASP A 136 -28.19 16.44 2.44
N GLU A 137 -28.67 17.59 2.93
CA GLU A 137 -29.69 17.66 3.99
C GLU A 137 -31.06 17.15 3.49
N ASP A 138 -31.39 17.34 2.21
CA ASP A 138 -32.66 16.93 1.64
C ASP A 138 -32.71 15.41 1.44
N LYS A 139 -31.66 14.85 0.87
CA LYS A 139 -31.52 13.39 0.64
C LYS A 139 -31.08 12.61 1.86
N LYS A 140 -30.58 13.28 2.88
CA LYS A 140 -29.99 12.69 4.11
C LYS A 140 -28.89 11.67 3.77
N LEU A 141 -28.04 12.01 2.81
CA LEU A 141 -26.97 11.16 2.30
C LEU A 141 -25.64 11.92 2.26
N PHE A 142 -24.55 11.17 2.46
CA PHE A 142 -23.23 11.67 2.16
C PHE A 142 -22.81 11.30 0.75
N SER A 143 -22.21 12.25 0.05
CA SER A 143 -21.52 12.05 -1.22
C SER A 143 -20.03 12.33 -1.09
N ARG A 144 -19.23 11.80 -2.00
CA ARG A 144 -17.79 12.08 -2.08
C ARG A 144 -17.53 13.12 -3.15
N LYS A 145 -17.06 14.30 -2.76
CA LYS A 145 -16.67 15.37 -3.67
C LYS A 145 -15.19 15.23 -4.02
N ILE A 146 -14.86 15.28 -5.31
CA ILE A 146 -13.51 15.17 -5.86
C ILE A 146 -13.26 16.39 -6.75
N ASP A 147 -12.25 17.21 -6.40
CA ASP A 147 -11.96 18.44 -7.15
C ASP A 147 -10.94 18.22 -8.26
N ARG A 148 -10.00 17.30 -8.07
CA ARG A 148 -8.97 16.94 -9.05
C ARG A 148 -8.67 15.45 -8.98
N TYR A 149 -8.73 14.78 -10.13
CA TYR A 149 -8.46 13.35 -10.19
C TYR A 149 -7.30 12.98 -11.13
N LEU A 150 -7.26 13.55 -12.32
CA LEU A 150 -6.23 13.17 -13.32
C LEU A 150 -4.87 13.82 -13.06
N SER A 151 -4.82 14.92 -12.32
CA SER A 151 -3.58 15.65 -12.06
C SER A 151 -2.69 14.90 -11.07
N LYS A 152 -1.44 14.65 -11.44
CA LYS A 152 -0.40 14.28 -10.46
C LYS A 152 -0.24 15.41 -9.44
N MET A 153 -0.22 15.08 -8.16
CA MET A 153 -0.11 16.07 -7.08
C MET A 153 0.88 15.60 -6.02
N THR A 154 1.65 16.57 -5.49
CA THR A 154 2.50 16.41 -4.32
C THR A 154 1.79 17.03 -3.12
N ILE A 155 1.46 16.22 -2.13
CA ILE A 155 0.59 16.63 -1.02
C ILE A 155 1.32 16.42 0.31
N PRO A 156 1.71 17.50 1.00
CA PRO A 156 2.27 17.39 2.34
C PRO A 156 1.20 16.93 3.34
N ILE A 157 1.53 15.88 4.09
CA ILE A 157 0.68 15.30 5.15
C ILE A 157 1.34 15.54 6.49
N ILE A 158 0.60 16.12 7.43
CA ILE A 158 1.00 16.28 8.82
C ILE A 158 0.43 15.08 9.58
N ALA A 159 1.30 14.20 10.07
CA ALA A 159 0.89 12.95 10.71
C ALA A 159 0.02 13.18 11.96
N HIS A 160 0.29 14.24 12.72
CA HIS A 160 -0.45 14.62 13.93
C HIS A 160 -0.70 16.13 13.96
N PRO A 161 -1.79 16.65 13.34
CA PRO A 161 -2.15 18.05 13.46
C PRO A 161 -2.38 18.39 14.95
N GLY A 162 -1.56 19.27 15.51
CA GLY A 162 -1.63 19.67 16.92
C GLY A 162 -0.44 19.28 17.79
N LYS A 163 0.49 18.45 17.34
CA LYS A 163 1.77 18.22 18.02
C LYS A 163 2.85 19.15 17.49
N LYS A 164 3.57 19.86 18.38
CA LYS A 164 4.62 20.86 18.05
C LYS A 164 5.79 20.30 17.20
N HIS A 165 5.97 18.98 17.11
CA HIS A 165 6.98 18.29 16.31
C HIS A 165 6.34 17.10 15.58
N SER A 166 5.34 17.36 14.76
CA SER A 166 4.76 16.34 13.89
C SER A 166 5.66 16.14 12.67
N GLU A 167 6.13 14.91 12.45
CA GLU A 167 6.81 14.57 11.21
C GLU A 167 5.89 14.84 10.02
N SER A 168 6.37 15.62 9.06
CA SER A 168 5.67 15.81 7.80
C SER A 168 6.09 14.70 6.83
N SER A 169 5.14 14.00 6.28
CA SER A 169 5.36 13.09 5.17
C SER A 169 4.76 13.68 3.89
N ILE A 170 5.29 13.27 2.76
CA ILE A 170 4.75 13.65 1.47
C ILE A 170 3.97 12.47 0.91
N SER A 171 2.75 12.73 0.44
CA SER A 171 1.98 11.77 -0.33
C SER A 171 1.83 12.29 -1.76
N PHE A 172 1.92 11.39 -2.73
CA PHE A 172 1.75 11.70 -4.13
C PHE A 172 0.44 11.10 -4.62
N HIS A 173 -0.35 11.90 -5.32
CA HIS A 173 -1.52 11.38 -6.00
C HIS A 173 -1.20 11.06 -7.45
N PHE A 174 -1.61 9.87 -7.85
CA PHE A 174 -1.61 9.39 -9.24
C PHE A 174 -2.98 8.78 -9.55
N PRO A 175 -3.57 9.05 -10.72
CA PRO A 175 -4.85 8.44 -11.11
C PRO A 175 -4.69 6.92 -11.33
N LEU A 176 -5.79 6.20 -11.34
CA LEU A 176 -5.81 4.75 -11.52
C LEU A 176 -5.10 4.31 -12.82
N SER A 177 -5.28 5.08 -13.89
CA SER A 177 -4.63 4.83 -15.18
C SER A 177 -3.10 4.86 -15.11
N TYR A 178 -2.51 5.68 -14.23
CA TYR A 178 -1.07 5.68 -14.02
C TYR A 178 -0.58 4.33 -13.47
N TRP A 179 -1.28 3.78 -12.47
CA TRP A 179 -0.89 2.52 -11.84
C TRP A 179 -0.97 1.36 -12.82
N THR A 180 -2.04 1.29 -13.63
CA THR A 180 -2.20 0.23 -14.64
C THR A 180 -1.13 0.32 -15.72
N GLN A 181 -0.80 1.53 -16.20
CA GLN A 181 0.25 1.74 -17.21
C GLN A 181 1.64 1.42 -16.65
N ALA A 182 1.97 1.86 -15.43
CA ALA A 182 3.24 1.58 -14.81
C ALA A 182 3.46 0.07 -14.61
N LEU A 183 2.44 -0.64 -14.15
CA LEU A 183 2.50 -2.10 -13.96
C LEU A 183 2.70 -2.81 -15.29
N SER A 184 1.90 -2.50 -16.32
CA SER A 184 2.02 -3.08 -17.65
C SER A 184 3.40 -2.83 -18.28
N LYS A 185 3.92 -1.62 -18.15
CA LYS A 185 5.27 -1.23 -18.65
C LYS A 185 6.39 -2.13 -18.08
N HIS A 186 6.25 -2.56 -16.82
CA HIS A 186 7.24 -3.40 -16.15
C HIS A 186 6.91 -4.91 -16.17
N GLY A 187 6.02 -5.33 -17.07
CA GLY A 187 5.70 -6.74 -17.30
C GLY A 187 4.80 -7.37 -16.26
N PHE A 188 3.97 -6.57 -15.60
CA PHE A 188 2.93 -7.08 -14.70
C PHE A 188 1.58 -7.13 -15.39
N LEU A 189 0.91 -8.27 -15.26
CA LEU A 189 -0.50 -8.45 -15.63
C LEU A 189 -1.35 -8.33 -14.36
N ILE A 190 -2.31 -7.42 -14.37
CA ILE A 190 -3.29 -7.28 -13.28
C ILE A 190 -4.24 -8.48 -13.33
N GLN A 191 -4.30 -9.25 -12.25
CA GLN A 191 -5.19 -10.40 -12.10
C GLN A 191 -6.53 -10.01 -11.47
N SER A 192 -6.47 -9.16 -10.44
CA SER A 192 -7.68 -8.67 -9.76
C SER A 192 -7.45 -7.31 -9.12
N MET A 193 -8.55 -6.64 -8.87
CA MET A 193 -8.62 -5.42 -8.05
C MET A 193 -9.72 -5.60 -7.02
N GLU A 194 -9.45 -5.24 -5.78
CA GLU A 194 -10.43 -5.26 -4.70
C GLU A 194 -10.51 -3.89 -4.03
N GLU A 195 -11.72 -3.46 -3.74
CA GLU A 195 -12.00 -2.20 -3.07
C GLU A 195 -12.43 -2.47 -1.63
N TRP A 196 -11.70 -1.90 -0.67
CA TRP A 196 -11.90 -2.21 0.75
C TRP A 196 -12.48 -1.04 1.51
N VAL A 197 -13.66 -1.26 2.09
CA VAL A 197 -14.42 -0.29 2.89
C VAL A 197 -14.01 -0.31 4.37
N SER A 198 -14.48 0.68 5.13
CA SER A 198 -14.28 0.76 6.58
C SER A 198 -15.29 -0.11 7.34
N PRO A 199 -14.87 -0.97 8.27
CA PRO A 199 -15.80 -1.70 9.13
C PRO A 199 -16.36 -0.85 10.28
N LYS A 200 -15.93 0.41 10.41
CA LYS A 200 -16.41 1.30 11.48
C LYS A 200 -17.90 1.56 11.36
N LYS A 201 -18.60 1.52 12.49
CA LYS A 201 -20.00 1.94 12.58
C LYS A 201 -20.07 3.26 13.36
N SER A 202 -20.85 4.20 12.86
CA SER A 202 -21.16 5.46 13.50
C SER A 202 -22.41 5.32 14.37
N ILE A 203 -22.47 6.13 15.43
CA ILE A 203 -23.63 6.31 16.33
C ILE A 203 -23.99 7.79 16.33
N GLY A 204 -25.27 8.11 16.57
CA GLY A 204 -25.79 9.48 16.59
C GLY A 204 -26.79 9.78 15.48
N THR A 205 -27.18 11.04 15.37
CA THR A 205 -28.28 11.49 14.49
C THR A 205 -28.04 11.24 12.99
N ARG A 206 -26.77 11.29 12.54
CA ARG A 206 -26.40 11.03 11.12
C ARG A 206 -25.84 9.63 10.90
N ALA A 207 -25.91 8.73 11.89
CA ALA A 207 -25.30 7.41 11.85
C ALA A 207 -25.73 6.57 10.63
N LYS A 208 -27.02 6.61 10.29
CA LYS A 208 -27.53 5.88 9.12
C LYS A 208 -26.84 6.33 7.83
N ALA A 209 -26.79 7.62 7.56
CA ALA A 209 -26.17 8.18 6.37
C ALA A 209 -24.66 7.95 6.35
N GLU A 210 -23.97 8.07 7.51
CA GLU A 210 -22.53 7.79 7.62
C GLU A 210 -22.20 6.33 7.39
N ASN A 211 -23.02 5.40 7.89
CA ASN A 211 -22.79 3.97 7.70
C ASN A 211 -23.00 3.57 6.23
N VAL A 212 -24.05 4.07 5.57
CA VAL A 212 -24.24 3.88 4.14
C VAL A 212 -23.02 4.39 3.37
N SER A 213 -22.55 5.61 3.65
CA SER A 213 -21.38 6.16 2.95
C SER A 213 -20.09 5.36 3.18
N ARG A 214 -19.94 4.71 4.35
CA ARG A 214 -18.78 3.86 4.62
C ARG A 214 -18.83 2.53 3.87
N GLU A 215 -20.00 2.04 3.54
CA GLU A 215 -20.23 0.82 2.76
C GLU A 215 -20.05 1.07 1.27
N GLU A 216 -20.39 2.29 0.80
CA GLU A 216 -20.37 2.66 -0.63
C GLU A 216 -19.02 3.23 -1.10
N PHE A 217 -18.25 3.88 -0.22
CA PHE A 217 -17.01 4.54 -0.59
C PHE A 217 -15.79 3.82 -0.01
N PRO A 218 -15.01 3.12 -0.84
CA PRO A 218 -13.85 2.37 -0.38
C PRO A 218 -12.73 3.29 0.12
N LEU A 219 -12.03 2.82 1.14
CA LEU A 219 -10.85 3.47 1.69
C LEU A 219 -9.57 3.09 0.95
N PHE A 220 -9.47 1.83 0.56
CA PHE A 220 -8.28 1.24 -0.02
C PHE A 220 -8.60 0.51 -1.30
N LEU A 221 -7.62 0.51 -2.19
CA LEU A 221 -7.60 -0.30 -3.40
C LEU A 221 -6.46 -1.33 -3.27
N LEU A 222 -6.77 -2.61 -3.39
CA LEU A 222 -5.80 -3.66 -3.67
C LEU A 222 -5.71 -3.85 -5.19
N ILE A 223 -4.48 -3.93 -5.70
CA ILE A 223 -4.17 -4.40 -7.05
C ILE A 223 -3.32 -5.65 -6.89
N SER A 224 -3.80 -6.79 -7.40
CA SER A 224 -3.07 -8.04 -7.45
C SER A 224 -2.55 -8.29 -8.85
N CYS A 225 -1.25 -8.53 -8.97
CA CYS A 225 -0.56 -8.70 -10.24
C CYS A 225 0.27 -9.97 -10.25
N ILE A 226 0.50 -10.47 -11.46
CA ILE A 226 1.48 -11.51 -11.73
C ILE A 226 2.52 -10.99 -12.72
N LYS A 227 3.79 -11.31 -12.49
CA LYS A 227 4.86 -11.00 -13.42
C LYS A 227 4.77 -11.95 -14.60
N THR A 228 4.67 -11.38 -15.80
CA THR A 228 4.71 -12.17 -17.05
C THR A 228 6.15 -12.49 -17.43
N TYR A 229 6.35 -13.54 -18.20
CA TYR A 229 7.65 -13.83 -18.79
C TYR A 229 8.06 -12.66 -19.70
N LYS A 230 9.30 -12.22 -19.62
CA LYS A 230 9.87 -11.43 -20.71
C LYS A 230 10.06 -12.39 -21.89
N SER A 231 9.27 -12.20 -22.95
CA SER A 231 9.53 -12.79 -24.25
C SER A 231 10.87 -12.32 -24.80
#